data_dfa14351a91bc212a8c63af51b8f3d6d
#
_entry.id   dfa14351a91bc212a8c63af51b8f3d6d
#
_cell.length_a   1.000
_cell.length_b   1.000
_cell.length_c   1.000
_cell.angle_alpha   90.00
_cell.angle_beta   90.00
_cell.angle_gamma   90.00
#
_symmetry.space_group_name_H-M   'P 1'
#
loop_
_entity.id
_entity.type
_entity.pdbx_description
1 polymer ?
#
loop_
_entity_poly.entity_id
_entity_poly.type
_entity_poly.pdbx_seq_one_letter_code
_entity_poly.pdbx_strand_id
1 'polypeptide(L)'
;MNNLASRPQVKICGLRDETTIRAMAGLNVAYIGLVFASSKRQVTPEQAAALLRTIRATPMNGGGPPRAVGVFVNPTLESLAATLAQAPLDVVQLHGGESAAFCREVGARFGVEVWRALSVQEEPGEHEKIAAVGATGDGRDETDGTGGAVHSLTGAERIAEYEGAVSAILLDTAGGGTGRTFRWELIPAYQEAARRHGLRLIVAGGLTPDNVGALAASYRPDGVDISSGVETDGVKDIDKIAAFAERVDQS
;
A
#
# COMPACT_ATOMS: atom_id res chain seq x y z
N MET A 1 -16.79 25.66 -6.56
CA MET A 1 -15.82 25.48 -5.46
C MET A 1 -14.65 24.75 -6.05
N ASN A 2 -13.50 25.44 -6.19
CA ASN A 2 -12.28 24.83 -6.75
C ASN A 2 -11.82 23.71 -5.83
N ASN A 3 -12.04 22.47 -6.23
CA ASN A 3 -11.40 21.30 -5.65
C ASN A 3 -9.93 21.36 -6.13
N LEU A 4 -9.08 22.10 -5.41
CA LEU A 4 -7.63 21.94 -5.50
C LEU A 4 -7.38 20.50 -5.05
N ALA A 5 -7.17 19.60 -5.99
CA ALA A 5 -6.81 18.22 -5.70
C ALA A 5 -5.65 18.26 -4.72
N SER A 6 -5.86 17.75 -3.51
CA SER A 6 -4.83 17.73 -2.49
C SER A 6 -3.65 16.92 -3.01
N ARG A 7 -2.42 17.38 -2.72
CA ARG A 7 -1.20 16.66 -3.07
C ARG A 7 -1.23 15.26 -2.46
N PRO A 8 -0.64 14.25 -3.12
CA PRO A 8 -0.56 12.91 -2.55
C PRO A 8 0.13 12.91 -1.19
N GLN A 9 -0.43 12.18 -0.23
CA GLN A 9 0.19 11.98 1.08
C GLN A 9 1.37 11.01 0.96
N VAL A 10 2.52 11.37 1.56
CA VAL A 10 3.73 10.54 1.50
C VAL A 10 3.77 9.58 2.68
N LYS A 11 4.00 8.30 2.39
CA LYS A 11 4.30 7.25 3.37
C LYS A 11 5.71 6.71 3.14
N ILE A 12 6.53 6.67 4.20
CA ILE A 12 7.84 6.01 4.20
C ILE A 12 7.74 4.72 5.00
N CYS A 13 7.91 3.58 4.34
CA CYS A 13 7.67 2.26 4.90
C CYS A 13 8.97 1.54 5.30
N GLY A 14 8.93 0.82 6.42
CA GLY A 14 10.04 -0.04 6.86
C GLY A 14 11.17 0.70 7.57
N LEU A 15 10.85 1.74 8.32
CA LEU A 15 11.78 2.40 9.25
C LEU A 15 12.06 1.53 10.47
N ARG A 16 13.34 1.48 10.91
CA ARG A 16 13.79 0.65 12.02
C ARG A 16 14.72 1.34 13.01
N ASP A 17 15.06 2.59 12.74
CA ASP A 17 15.97 3.35 13.59
C ASP A 17 15.45 4.75 13.88
N GLU A 18 15.74 5.23 15.09
CA GLU A 18 15.28 6.53 15.56
C GLU A 18 16.01 7.70 14.91
N THR A 19 17.25 7.48 14.49
CA THR A 19 18.10 8.53 13.90
C THR A 19 17.50 9.00 12.57
N THR A 20 17.14 8.06 11.71
CA THR A 20 16.47 8.36 10.44
C THR A 20 15.13 9.06 10.69
N ILE A 21 14.32 8.60 11.66
CA ILE A 21 13.04 9.23 11.98
C ILE A 21 13.25 10.70 12.41
N ARG A 22 14.21 10.97 13.30
CA ARG A 22 14.51 12.35 13.74
C ARG A 22 15.00 13.23 12.58
N ALA A 23 15.80 12.65 11.68
CA ALA A 23 16.32 13.38 10.52
C ALA A 23 15.23 13.76 9.51
N MET A 24 14.07 13.10 9.55
CA MET A 24 12.92 13.43 8.71
C MET A 24 12.13 14.66 9.21
N ALA A 25 12.49 15.26 10.34
CA ALA A 25 11.79 16.45 10.88
C ALA A 25 11.66 17.55 9.83
N GLY A 26 10.45 18.10 9.69
CA GLY A 26 10.14 19.16 8.72
C GLY A 26 9.89 18.67 7.28
N LEU A 27 10.11 17.39 6.95
CA LEU A 27 9.72 16.84 5.65
C LEU A 27 8.19 16.70 5.54
N ASN A 28 7.66 16.74 4.33
CA ASN A 28 6.24 16.48 4.08
C ASN A 28 5.96 14.98 4.02
N VAL A 29 5.97 14.33 5.19
CA VAL A 29 5.69 12.90 5.36
C VAL A 29 4.48 12.75 6.28
N ALA A 30 3.42 12.15 5.76
CA ALA A 30 2.16 11.95 6.49
C ALA A 30 2.15 10.64 7.30
N TYR A 31 2.88 9.62 6.83
CA TYR A 31 2.85 8.29 7.44
C TYR A 31 4.24 7.66 7.52
N ILE A 32 4.48 6.95 8.62
CA ILE A 32 5.67 6.09 8.81
C ILE A 32 5.21 4.66 9.00
N GLY A 33 5.72 3.74 8.17
CA GLY A 33 5.41 2.32 8.22
C GLY A 33 6.43 1.52 9.05
N LEU A 34 5.93 0.74 10.00
CA LEU A 34 6.67 -0.24 10.79
C LEU A 34 6.21 -1.65 10.37
N VAL A 35 7.14 -2.52 9.98
CA VAL A 35 6.81 -3.83 9.41
C VAL A 35 6.87 -4.90 10.50
N PHE A 36 5.75 -5.55 10.78
CA PHE A 36 5.65 -6.66 11.73
C PHE A 36 5.69 -8.03 11.04
N ALA A 37 5.51 -8.05 9.72
CA ALA A 37 5.64 -9.26 8.92
C ALA A 37 7.11 -9.68 8.74
N SER A 38 7.32 -10.99 8.53
CA SER A 38 8.66 -11.55 8.28
C SER A 38 9.30 -10.88 7.05
N SER A 39 10.35 -10.14 7.28
CA SER A 39 11.13 -9.44 6.24
C SER A 39 12.43 -8.90 6.83
N LYS A 40 13.36 -8.46 5.96
CA LYS A 40 14.56 -7.75 6.39
C LYS A 40 14.30 -6.43 7.14
N ARG A 41 13.05 -5.94 7.09
CA ARG A 41 12.60 -4.69 7.74
C ARG A 41 11.74 -4.93 8.97
N GLN A 42 11.63 -6.18 9.41
CA GLN A 42 10.79 -6.53 10.56
C GLN A 42 11.28 -5.85 11.83
N VAL A 43 10.32 -5.38 12.63
CA VAL A 43 10.53 -4.90 13.99
C VAL A 43 9.70 -5.72 14.98
N THR A 44 10.19 -5.86 16.21
CA THR A 44 9.41 -6.44 17.31
C THR A 44 8.45 -5.39 17.89
N PRO A 45 7.41 -5.78 18.64
CA PRO A 45 6.54 -4.83 19.33
C PRO A 45 7.30 -3.88 20.27
N GLU A 46 8.34 -4.37 20.95
CA GLU A 46 9.20 -3.58 21.85
C GLU A 46 10.01 -2.53 21.09
N GLN A 47 10.60 -2.93 19.95
CA GLN A 47 11.30 -2.00 19.05
C GLN A 47 10.34 -0.95 18.49
N ALA A 48 9.16 -1.38 18.05
CA ALA A 48 8.13 -0.47 17.54
C ALA A 48 7.67 0.53 18.60
N ALA A 49 7.52 0.12 19.87
CA ALA A 49 7.19 1.02 20.98
C ALA A 49 8.24 2.12 21.18
N ALA A 50 9.54 1.79 21.03
CA ALA A 50 10.61 2.79 21.07
C ALA A 50 10.53 3.75 19.87
N LEU A 51 10.37 3.24 18.65
CA LEU A 51 10.23 4.03 17.43
C LEU A 51 9.01 4.96 17.49
N LEU A 52 7.88 4.48 18.03
CA LEU A 52 6.65 5.28 18.17
C LEU A 52 6.85 6.51 19.06
N ARG A 53 7.63 6.40 20.13
CA ARG A 53 7.98 7.58 20.95
C ARG A 53 8.69 8.64 20.11
N THR A 54 9.65 8.23 19.30
CA THR A 54 10.40 9.12 18.41
C THR A 54 9.50 9.67 17.30
N ILE A 55 8.66 8.85 16.65
CA ILE A 55 7.69 9.28 15.65
C ILE A 55 6.80 10.39 16.20
N ARG A 56 6.22 10.18 17.39
CA ARG A 56 5.33 11.15 18.03
C ARG A 56 6.02 12.44 18.47
N ALA A 57 7.34 12.39 18.71
CA ALA A 57 8.15 13.55 19.08
C ALA A 57 8.75 14.29 17.89
N THR A 58 8.62 13.77 16.65
CA THR A 58 9.22 14.36 15.45
C THR A 58 8.16 15.07 14.62
N PRO A 59 8.13 16.41 14.64
CA PRO A 59 7.17 17.18 13.85
C PRO A 59 7.54 17.14 12.37
N MET A 60 6.55 16.93 11.53
CA MET A 60 6.68 17.02 10.07
C MET A 60 6.25 18.40 9.56
N ASN A 61 6.37 18.61 8.26
CA ASN A 61 5.86 19.84 7.63
C ASN A 61 4.35 19.96 7.92
N GLY A 62 3.93 21.07 8.53
CA GLY A 62 2.55 21.24 9.04
C GLY A 62 2.45 21.17 10.57
N GLY A 63 3.56 20.88 11.27
CA GLY A 63 3.70 21.05 12.74
C GLY A 63 3.26 19.88 13.59
N GLY A 64 2.67 18.81 13.00
CA GLY A 64 2.27 17.60 13.71
C GLY A 64 3.18 16.40 13.42
N PRO A 65 3.15 15.36 14.28
CA PRO A 65 3.86 14.10 14.00
C PRO A 65 3.19 13.34 12.86
N PRO A 66 3.94 12.50 12.12
CA PRO A 66 3.35 11.59 11.14
C PRO A 66 2.57 10.48 11.84
N ARG A 67 1.58 9.92 11.17
CA ARG A 67 0.82 8.77 11.68
C ARG A 67 1.62 7.48 11.52
N ALA A 68 1.56 6.63 12.52
CA ALA A 68 2.25 5.34 12.53
C ALA A 68 1.39 4.24 11.93
N VAL A 69 1.91 3.56 10.91
CA VAL A 69 1.25 2.45 10.21
C VAL A 69 1.98 1.15 10.52
N GLY A 70 1.28 0.17 11.09
CA GLY A 70 1.81 -1.19 11.24
C GLY A 70 1.46 -2.05 10.05
N VAL A 71 2.44 -2.68 9.43
CA VAL A 71 2.26 -3.56 8.28
C VAL A 71 2.29 -5.02 8.72
N PHE A 72 1.22 -5.75 8.46
CA PHE A 72 1.01 -7.14 8.85
C PHE A 72 0.66 -8.00 7.63
N VAL A 73 1.00 -9.28 7.70
CA VAL A 73 0.64 -10.30 6.71
C VAL A 73 -0.02 -11.46 7.44
N ASN A 74 -1.30 -11.69 7.16
CA ASN A 74 -2.13 -12.74 7.75
C ASN A 74 -1.99 -12.85 9.29
N PRO A 75 -2.13 -11.75 10.04
CA PRO A 75 -2.05 -11.79 11.49
C PRO A 75 -3.30 -12.45 12.08
N THR A 76 -3.18 -13.03 13.28
CA THR A 76 -4.35 -13.37 14.10
C THR A 76 -4.79 -12.15 14.93
N LEU A 77 -6.04 -12.15 15.40
CA LEU A 77 -6.54 -11.08 16.28
C LEU A 77 -5.74 -11.03 17.60
N GLU A 78 -5.30 -12.19 18.10
CA GLU A 78 -4.48 -12.28 19.31
C GLU A 78 -3.11 -11.64 19.10
N SER A 79 -2.47 -11.91 17.95
CA SER A 79 -1.18 -11.30 17.62
C SER A 79 -1.27 -9.80 17.42
N LEU A 80 -2.37 -9.32 16.80
CA LEU A 80 -2.65 -7.88 16.69
C LEU A 80 -2.88 -7.26 18.06
N ALA A 81 -3.69 -7.89 18.93
CA ALA A 81 -3.94 -7.42 20.29
C ALA A 81 -2.64 -7.27 21.08
N ALA A 82 -1.79 -8.30 21.06
CA ALA A 82 -0.49 -8.29 21.75
C ALA A 82 0.43 -7.17 21.22
N THR A 83 0.47 -6.97 19.90
CA THR A 83 1.27 -5.92 19.29
C THR A 83 0.75 -4.53 19.64
N LEU A 84 -0.56 -4.28 19.47
CA LEU A 84 -1.18 -2.98 19.70
C LEU A 84 -1.15 -2.57 21.17
N ALA A 85 -1.16 -3.52 22.11
CA ALA A 85 -1.01 -3.25 23.53
C ALA A 85 0.37 -2.67 23.88
N GLN A 86 1.42 -3.05 23.16
CA GLN A 86 2.79 -2.58 23.38
C GLN A 86 3.13 -1.38 22.48
N ALA A 87 2.66 -1.42 21.24
CA ALA A 87 2.93 -0.44 20.19
C ALA A 87 1.60 0.09 19.63
N PRO A 88 0.97 1.10 20.26
CA PRO A 88 -0.31 1.63 19.80
C PRO A 88 -0.14 2.41 18.49
N LEU A 89 -0.60 1.78 17.40
CA LEU A 89 -0.53 2.28 16.04
C LEU A 89 -1.77 3.12 15.71
N ASP A 90 -1.65 4.04 14.75
CA ASP A 90 -2.76 4.82 14.21
C ASP A 90 -3.49 4.05 13.10
N VAL A 91 -2.76 3.21 12.36
CA VAL A 91 -3.25 2.45 11.21
C VAL A 91 -2.72 1.03 11.24
N VAL A 92 -3.57 0.05 10.95
CA VAL A 92 -3.19 -1.33 10.66
C VAL A 92 -3.32 -1.56 9.15
N GLN A 93 -2.20 -1.78 8.48
CA GLN A 93 -2.15 -2.15 7.07
C GLN A 93 -2.05 -3.67 6.94
N LEU A 94 -3.07 -4.28 6.34
CA LEU A 94 -3.16 -5.72 6.09
C LEU A 94 -2.67 -6.02 4.67
N HIS A 95 -1.61 -6.81 4.54
CA HIS A 95 -0.85 -6.99 3.30
C HIS A 95 -0.74 -8.46 2.86
N GLY A 96 -1.62 -9.32 3.38
CA GLY A 96 -1.70 -10.75 3.06
C GLY A 96 -2.94 -11.12 2.26
N GLY A 97 -3.66 -12.17 2.70
CA GLY A 97 -4.92 -12.64 2.12
C GLY A 97 -6.17 -12.29 2.94
N GLU A 98 -6.10 -11.24 3.78
CA GLU A 98 -7.14 -10.92 4.74
C GLU A 98 -8.45 -10.54 4.05
N SER A 99 -9.56 -11.11 4.54
CA SER A 99 -10.91 -10.81 4.01
C SER A 99 -11.43 -9.47 4.52
N ALA A 100 -12.42 -8.92 3.82
CA ALA A 100 -13.12 -7.71 4.25
C ALA A 100 -13.78 -7.88 5.63
N ALA A 101 -14.26 -9.09 5.96
CA ALA A 101 -14.82 -9.39 7.28
C ALA A 101 -13.76 -9.25 8.37
N PHE A 102 -12.56 -9.80 8.14
CA PHE A 102 -11.44 -9.66 9.06
C PHE A 102 -11.00 -8.19 9.21
N CYS A 103 -10.95 -7.43 8.12
CA CYS A 103 -10.65 -5.99 8.16
C CYS A 103 -11.63 -5.23 9.04
N ARG A 104 -12.94 -5.47 8.88
CA ARG A 104 -13.99 -4.86 9.74
C ARG A 104 -13.81 -5.23 11.20
N GLU A 105 -13.54 -6.50 11.48
CA GLU A 105 -13.34 -6.96 12.86
C GLU A 105 -12.13 -6.29 13.53
N VAL A 106 -11.01 -6.13 12.80
CA VAL A 106 -9.82 -5.42 13.27
C VAL A 106 -10.16 -3.97 13.63
N GLY A 107 -10.82 -3.25 12.72
CA GLY A 107 -11.21 -1.87 12.95
C GLY A 107 -12.16 -1.71 14.16
N ALA A 108 -13.19 -2.56 14.24
CA ALA A 108 -14.18 -2.52 15.30
C ALA A 108 -13.59 -2.89 16.67
N ARG A 109 -12.73 -3.92 16.71
CA ARG A 109 -12.17 -4.45 17.96
C ARG A 109 -11.10 -3.55 18.57
N PHE A 110 -10.26 -2.94 17.72
CA PHE A 110 -9.08 -2.20 18.20
C PHE A 110 -9.23 -0.67 18.09
N GLY A 111 -10.29 -0.19 17.44
CA GLY A 111 -10.50 1.25 17.24
C GLY A 111 -9.42 1.92 16.39
N VAL A 112 -8.77 1.16 15.49
CA VAL A 112 -7.71 1.62 14.59
C VAL A 112 -8.24 1.80 13.19
N GLU A 113 -7.61 2.68 12.42
CA GLU A 113 -7.84 2.76 10.98
C GLU A 113 -7.26 1.51 10.29
N VAL A 114 -7.98 0.96 9.33
CA VAL A 114 -7.53 -0.23 8.59
C VAL A 114 -7.32 0.11 7.12
N TRP A 115 -6.17 -0.30 6.58
CA TRP A 115 -5.85 -0.27 5.16
C TRP A 115 -5.66 -1.67 4.62
N ARG A 116 -6.01 -1.89 3.37
CA ARG A 116 -5.81 -3.15 2.67
C ARG A 116 -4.85 -2.98 1.50
N ALA A 117 -3.79 -3.77 1.46
CA ALA A 117 -2.91 -3.83 0.30
C ALA A 117 -3.42 -4.85 -0.71
N LEU A 118 -3.51 -4.47 -1.97
CA LEU A 118 -3.87 -5.32 -3.09
C LEU A 118 -2.74 -5.31 -4.10
N SER A 119 -2.37 -6.50 -4.58
CA SER A 119 -1.47 -6.62 -5.72
C SER A 119 -2.21 -6.30 -7.01
N VAL A 120 -1.60 -5.48 -7.86
CA VAL A 120 -2.11 -5.23 -9.21
C VAL A 120 -2.05 -6.53 -9.99
N GLN A 121 -3.18 -6.97 -10.50
CA GLN A 121 -3.25 -8.09 -11.43
C GLN A 121 -3.14 -7.53 -12.86
N GLU A 122 -2.05 -7.87 -13.52
CA GLU A 122 -1.89 -7.62 -14.95
C GLU A 122 -2.54 -8.80 -15.68
N GLU A 123 -3.59 -8.55 -16.45
CA GLU A 123 -4.12 -9.57 -17.36
C GLU A 123 -3.03 -9.95 -18.38
N PRO A 124 -2.87 -11.25 -18.70
CA PRO A 124 -1.96 -11.65 -19.77
C PRO A 124 -2.37 -10.92 -21.04
N GLY A 125 -1.45 -10.17 -21.62
CA GLY A 125 -1.70 -9.38 -22.82
C GLY A 125 -2.22 -10.28 -23.96
N GLU A 126 -3.07 -9.74 -24.84
CA GLU A 126 -3.65 -10.45 -25.98
C GLU A 126 -2.60 -11.16 -26.88
N HIS A 127 -1.33 -10.78 -26.80
CA HIS A 127 -0.23 -11.46 -27.49
C HIS A 127 0.07 -12.89 -27.00
N GLU A 128 -0.24 -13.24 -25.75
CA GLU A 128 -0.12 -14.62 -25.27
C GLU A 128 -1.28 -15.52 -25.66
N LYS A 129 -2.47 -14.94 -25.89
CA LYS A 129 -3.65 -15.71 -26.36
C LYS A 129 -3.50 -16.21 -27.78
N ILE A 130 -2.72 -15.54 -28.64
CA ILE A 130 -2.50 -15.94 -30.04
C ILE A 130 -1.50 -17.11 -30.13
N ALA A 131 -0.54 -17.22 -29.20
CA ALA A 131 0.40 -18.33 -29.18
C ALA A 131 -0.21 -19.66 -28.69
N ALA A 132 -1.28 -19.59 -27.88
CA ALA A 132 -1.95 -20.79 -27.34
C ALA A 132 -3.00 -21.41 -28.29
N VAL A 133 -3.46 -20.69 -29.30
CA VAL A 133 -4.49 -21.17 -30.25
C VAL A 133 -3.88 -21.91 -31.45
N GLY A 134 -2.55 -21.90 -31.59
CA GLY A 134 -1.83 -22.52 -32.72
C GLY A 134 -1.46 -23.99 -32.60
N ALA A 135 -1.77 -24.67 -31.51
CA ALA A 135 -1.35 -26.05 -31.28
C ALA A 135 -2.43 -26.92 -30.63
N THR A 136 -3.56 -27.12 -31.27
CA THR A 136 -4.34 -28.38 -31.21
C THR A 136 -5.52 -28.28 -32.17
N GLY A 137 -5.39 -28.82 -33.34
CA GLY A 137 -6.54 -29.27 -34.13
C GLY A 137 -6.85 -30.70 -33.73
N ASP A 138 -7.98 -30.97 -33.14
CA ASP A 138 -8.90 -32.01 -33.57
C ASP A 138 -10.24 -31.88 -32.81
N GLY A 139 -11.31 -31.92 -33.58
CA GLY A 139 -12.66 -31.71 -33.08
C GLY A 139 -13.21 -32.88 -32.29
N ARG A 140 -14.03 -32.58 -31.31
CA ARG A 140 -15.30 -33.25 -31.02
C ARG A 140 -16.19 -32.39 -30.16
N ASP A 141 -17.36 -32.14 -30.70
CA ASP A 141 -18.54 -31.54 -30.12
C ASP A 141 -19.08 -32.47 -29.00
N GLU A 142 -19.32 -31.88 -27.80
CA GLU A 142 -20.38 -32.38 -26.90
C GLU A 142 -20.81 -31.23 -25.95
N THR A 143 -22.05 -30.85 -26.18
CA THR A 143 -22.89 -30.01 -25.33
C THR A 143 -23.17 -30.70 -24.00
N ASP A 144 -22.95 -30.04 -22.85
CA ASP A 144 -23.98 -29.96 -21.81
C ASP A 144 -23.67 -28.83 -20.80
N GLY A 145 -24.73 -28.25 -20.37
CA GLY A 145 -24.92 -26.97 -19.78
C GLY A 145 -24.57 -26.80 -18.30
N THR A 146 -24.71 -25.56 -17.88
CA THR A 146 -24.77 -25.03 -16.51
C THR A 146 -23.45 -25.04 -15.73
N GLY A 147 -22.44 -24.40 -16.27
CA GLY A 147 -21.37 -23.85 -15.49
C GLY A 147 -21.56 -22.33 -15.40
N GLY A 148 -22.12 -21.81 -14.30
CA GLY A 148 -22.11 -20.40 -14.06
C GLY A 148 -20.68 -19.92 -14.17
N ALA A 149 -20.39 -19.05 -15.15
CA ALA A 149 -19.09 -18.42 -15.30
C ALA A 149 -18.82 -17.67 -14.00
N VAL A 150 -17.93 -18.20 -13.19
CA VAL A 150 -17.32 -17.46 -12.08
C VAL A 150 -16.48 -16.41 -12.81
N HIS A 151 -17.07 -15.26 -13.08
CA HIS A 151 -16.31 -14.09 -13.54
C HIS A 151 -15.31 -13.80 -12.43
N SER A 152 -14.05 -14.14 -12.63
CA SER A 152 -12.97 -13.67 -11.80
C SER A 152 -13.03 -12.14 -11.86
N LEU A 153 -13.33 -11.51 -10.72
CA LEU A 153 -13.35 -10.06 -10.62
C LEU A 153 -12.03 -9.50 -11.12
N THR A 154 -12.06 -8.49 -11.95
CA THR A 154 -10.85 -7.76 -12.33
C THR A 154 -10.20 -7.17 -11.08
N GLY A 155 -8.90 -6.88 -11.11
CA GLY A 155 -8.20 -6.36 -9.95
C GLY A 155 -8.88 -5.14 -9.33
N ALA A 156 -9.43 -4.23 -10.15
CA ALA A 156 -10.14 -3.03 -9.69
C ALA A 156 -11.53 -3.35 -9.08
N GLU A 157 -12.26 -4.32 -9.62
CA GLU A 157 -13.58 -4.73 -9.10
C GLU A 157 -13.49 -5.32 -7.67
N ARG A 158 -12.37 -5.91 -7.32
CA ARG A 158 -12.12 -6.41 -5.96
C ARG A 158 -12.17 -5.33 -4.88
N ILE A 159 -11.99 -4.06 -5.23
CA ILE A 159 -12.10 -2.93 -4.29
C ILE A 159 -13.48 -2.88 -3.63
N ALA A 160 -14.54 -3.21 -4.36
CA ALA A 160 -15.92 -3.23 -3.85
C ALA A 160 -16.10 -4.14 -2.63
N GLU A 161 -15.33 -5.23 -2.51
CA GLU A 161 -15.40 -6.16 -1.37
C GLU A 161 -15.05 -5.48 -0.04
N TYR A 162 -14.21 -4.42 -0.10
CA TYR A 162 -13.68 -3.73 1.07
C TYR A 162 -14.44 -2.45 1.46
N GLU A 163 -15.56 -2.13 0.78
CA GLU A 163 -16.42 -1.01 1.15
C GLU A 163 -16.88 -1.12 2.61
N GLY A 164 -16.71 -0.04 3.38
CA GLY A 164 -17.03 0.00 4.80
C GLY A 164 -16.19 -0.90 5.69
N ALA A 165 -15.18 -1.59 5.13
CA ALA A 165 -14.27 -2.46 5.88
C ALA A 165 -12.90 -1.80 6.12
N VAL A 166 -12.49 -0.93 5.22
CA VAL A 166 -11.21 -0.21 5.28
C VAL A 166 -11.40 1.24 4.88
N SER A 167 -10.41 2.09 5.16
CA SER A 167 -10.42 3.50 4.75
C SER A 167 -9.53 3.78 3.54
N ALA A 168 -8.62 2.86 3.20
CA ALA A 168 -7.76 2.98 2.04
C ALA A 168 -7.40 1.63 1.46
N ILE A 169 -7.20 1.64 0.14
CA ILE A 169 -6.56 0.56 -0.62
C ILE A 169 -5.13 1.01 -0.97
N LEU A 170 -4.15 0.16 -0.70
CA LEU A 170 -2.79 0.34 -1.15
C LEU A 170 -2.54 -0.60 -2.32
N LEU A 171 -2.21 -0.05 -3.50
CA LEU A 171 -1.81 -0.84 -4.66
C LEU A 171 -0.31 -1.10 -4.61
N ASP A 172 0.08 -2.36 -4.69
CA ASP A 172 1.49 -2.75 -4.79
C ASP A 172 1.72 -3.68 -6.00
N THR A 173 2.95 -3.77 -6.44
CA THR A 173 3.36 -4.75 -7.44
C THR A 173 3.20 -6.17 -6.91
N ALA A 174 2.85 -7.11 -7.78
CA ALA A 174 2.82 -8.52 -7.41
C ALA A 174 4.19 -8.96 -6.86
N GLY A 175 4.16 -9.53 -5.63
CA GLY A 175 5.38 -9.96 -4.93
C GLY A 175 6.05 -8.93 -4.02
N GLY A 176 5.47 -7.75 -3.82
CA GLY A 176 5.86 -6.68 -2.88
C GLY A 176 7.36 -6.49 -2.61
N GLY A 177 7.86 -5.26 -2.65
CA GLY A 177 9.27 -4.96 -2.31
C GLY A 177 10.33 -5.41 -3.33
N THR A 178 9.93 -5.82 -4.53
CA THR A 178 10.84 -6.27 -5.62
C THR A 178 11.54 -5.11 -6.33
N GLY A 179 11.11 -3.86 -6.09
CA GLY A 179 11.62 -2.67 -6.76
C GLY A 179 11.13 -2.50 -8.20
N ARG A 180 10.22 -3.37 -8.67
CA ARG A 180 9.60 -3.25 -9.99
C ARG A 180 8.33 -2.42 -9.89
N THR A 181 8.06 -1.58 -10.91
CA THR A 181 6.79 -0.89 -11.10
C THR A 181 5.81 -1.82 -11.82
N PHE A 182 4.51 -1.68 -11.53
CA PHE A 182 3.46 -2.22 -12.38
C PHE A 182 3.10 -1.22 -13.49
N ARG A 183 2.21 -1.62 -14.41
CA ARG A 183 1.69 -0.74 -15.46
C ARG A 183 0.82 0.34 -14.84
N TRP A 184 1.33 1.57 -14.79
CA TRP A 184 0.63 2.71 -14.18
C TRP A 184 -0.66 3.10 -14.91
N GLU A 185 -0.82 2.72 -16.18
CA GLU A 185 -2.03 2.91 -16.97
C GLU A 185 -3.26 2.23 -16.33
N LEU A 186 -3.04 1.30 -15.39
CA LEU A 186 -4.11 0.67 -14.62
C LEU A 186 -4.61 1.53 -13.46
N ILE A 187 -3.83 2.50 -12.98
CA ILE A 187 -4.17 3.35 -11.83
C ILE A 187 -5.54 4.00 -11.97
N PRO A 188 -5.93 4.61 -13.12
CA PRO A 188 -7.25 5.26 -13.25
C PRO A 188 -8.44 4.34 -12.96
N ALA A 189 -8.38 3.06 -13.37
CA ALA A 189 -9.44 2.10 -13.09
C ALA A 189 -9.58 1.83 -11.56
N TYR A 190 -8.45 1.68 -10.86
CA TYR A 190 -8.46 1.51 -9.40
C TYR A 190 -8.88 2.78 -8.67
N GLN A 191 -8.51 3.97 -9.16
CA GLN A 191 -8.95 5.25 -8.58
C GLN A 191 -10.47 5.41 -8.69
N GLU A 192 -11.03 5.13 -9.85
CA GLU A 192 -12.48 5.21 -10.06
C GLU A 192 -13.22 4.22 -9.16
N ALA A 193 -12.73 2.98 -9.03
CA ALA A 193 -13.30 1.99 -8.14
C ALA A 193 -13.21 2.44 -6.67
N ALA A 194 -12.04 2.90 -6.22
CA ALA A 194 -11.86 3.38 -4.85
C ALA A 194 -12.78 4.56 -4.54
N ARG A 195 -12.87 5.55 -5.44
CA ARG A 195 -13.75 6.72 -5.30
C ARG A 195 -15.22 6.33 -5.20
N ARG A 196 -15.69 5.36 -5.99
CA ARG A 196 -17.09 4.87 -5.94
C ARG A 196 -17.46 4.30 -4.58
N HIS A 197 -16.51 3.65 -3.93
CA HIS A 197 -16.71 3.00 -2.64
C HIS A 197 -16.20 3.84 -1.44
N GLY A 198 -15.91 5.15 -1.68
CA GLY A 198 -15.49 6.07 -0.61
C GLY A 198 -14.14 5.74 0.02
N LEU A 199 -13.25 5.05 -0.72
CA LEU A 199 -11.94 4.62 -0.27
C LEU A 199 -10.85 5.51 -0.86
N ARG A 200 -9.78 5.74 -0.10
CA ARG A 200 -8.56 6.38 -0.59
C ARG A 200 -7.72 5.36 -1.36
N LEU A 201 -7.00 5.83 -2.39
CA LEU A 201 -6.04 5.03 -3.13
C LEU A 201 -4.61 5.48 -2.86
N ILE A 202 -3.78 4.57 -2.33
CA ILE A 202 -2.36 4.78 -2.10
C ILE A 202 -1.61 3.91 -3.11
N VAL A 203 -0.66 4.49 -3.83
CA VAL A 203 0.13 3.77 -4.82
C VAL A 203 1.51 3.46 -4.26
N ALA A 204 1.88 2.19 -4.35
CA ALA A 204 3.19 1.64 -3.97
C ALA A 204 3.83 0.89 -5.15
N GLY A 205 4.90 0.16 -4.88
CA GLY A 205 5.57 -0.71 -5.86
C GLY A 205 6.55 0.02 -6.77
N GLY A 206 7.86 -0.21 -6.56
CA GLY A 206 8.93 0.29 -7.41
C GLY A 206 9.09 1.80 -7.49
N LEU A 207 8.49 2.56 -6.57
CA LEU A 207 8.65 4.00 -6.53
C LEU A 207 10.06 4.40 -6.08
N THR A 208 10.54 5.49 -6.65
CA THR A 208 11.86 6.11 -6.37
C THR A 208 11.71 7.63 -6.43
N PRO A 209 12.69 8.41 -5.93
CA PRO A 209 12.70 9.85 -6.12
C PRO A 209 12.67 10.27 -7.60
N ASP A 210 13.18 9.43 -8.50
CA ASP A 210 13.26 9.77 -9.94
C ASP A 210 11.93 9.60 -10.68
N ASN A 211 11.05 8.71 -10.20
CA ASN A 211 9.82 8.38 -10.91
C ASN A 211 8.52 8.89 -10.24
N VAL A 212 8.55 9.16 -8.93
CA VAL A 212 7.34 9.54 -8.18
C VAL A 212 6.71 10.84 -8.65
N GLY A 213 7.52 11.82 -9.06
CA GLY A 213 7.01 13.11 -9.56
C GLY A 213 6.13 12.92 -10.81
N ALA A 214 6.55 12.08 -11.75
CA ALA A 214 5.77 11.76 -12.94
C ALA A 214 4.45 11.04 -12.59
N LEU A 215 4.49 10.08 -11.65
CA LEU A 215 3.29 9.39 -11.18
C LEU A 215 2.33 10.37 -10.50
N ALA A 216 2.81 11.18 -9.58
CA ALA A 216 2.00 12.12 -8.81
C ALA A 216 1.36 13.18 -9.72
N ALA A 217 2.10 13.74 -10.69
CA ALA A 217 1.59 14.71 -11.64
C ALA A 217 0.52 14.12 -12.59
N SER A 218 0.73 12.88 -13.06
CA SER A 218 -0.13 12.25 -14.05
C SER A 218 -1.41 11.67 -13.44
N TYR A 219 -1.32 11.05 -12.26
CA TYR A 219 -2.40 10.26 -11.70
C TYR A 219 -3.00 10.84 -10.42
N ARG A 220 -2.26 11.67 -9.67
CA ARG A 220 -2.74 12.32 -8.44
C ARG A 220 -3.46 11.35 -7.49
N PRO A 221 -2.84 10.24 -7.06
CA PRO A 221 -3.43 9.35 -6.06
C PRO A 221 -3.58 10.07 -4.73
N ASP A 222 -4.39 9.53 -3.81
CA ASP A 222 -4.52 10.11 -2.47
C ASP A 222 -3.23 10.01 -1.66
N GLY A 223 -2.38 9.02 -1.98
CA GLY A 223 -1.06 8.88 -1.35
C GLY A 223 -0.11 8.03 -2.19
N VAL A 224 1.17 8.12 -1.82
CA VAL A 224 2.26 7.30 -2.37
C VAL A 224 3.03 6.65 -1.23
N ASP A 225 3.40 5.37 -1.40
CA ASP A 225 4.15 4.60 -0.41
C ASP A 225 5.47 4.10 -0.99
N ILE A 226 6.55 4.37 -0.28
CA ILE A 226 7.88 3.95 -0.69
C ILE A 226 8.60 3.17 0.40
N SER A 227 9.32 2.14 0.00
CA SER A 227 10.18 1.38 0.92
C SER A 227 11.60 1.26 0.36
N SER A 228 11.89 0.31 -0.51
CA SER A 228 13.26 0.05 -1.02
C SER A 228 13.84 1.20 -1.86
N GLY A 229 13.01 1.99 -2.54
CA GLY A 229 13.47 3.09 -3.40
C GLY A 229 14.16 4.25 -2.67
N VAL A 230 14.07 4.29 -1.33
CA VAL A 230 14.80 5.24 -0.47
C VAL A 230 15.82 4.53 0.42
N GLU A 231 16.38 3.42 -0.04
CA GLU A 231 17.45 2.70 0.66
C GLU A 231 18.76 2.80 -0.12
N THR A 232 19.88 2.84 0.61
CA THR A 232 21.24 2.60 0.14
C THR A 232 21.77 1.41 0.93
N ASP A 233 22.20 0.36 0.25
CA ASP A 233 22.69 -0.91 0.84
C ASP A 233 21.70 -1.52 1.87
N GLY A 234 20.38 -1.36 1.60
CA GLY A 234 19.31 -1.91 2.45
C GLY A 234 19.02 -1.12 3.73
N VAL A 235 19.62 0.06 3.88
CA VAL A 235 19.39 1.01 4.98
C VAL A 235 18.67 2.24 4.44
N LYS A 236 17.76 2.80 5.22
CA LYS A 236 17.07 4.04 4.82
C LYS A 236 18.06 5.20 4.70
N ASP A 237 17.96 5.88 3.58
CA ASP A 237 18.81 6.99 3.18
C ASP A 237 18.00 8.30 3.28
N ILE A 238 18.42 9.19 4.18
CA ILE A 238 17.67 10.42 4.47
C ILE A 238 17.64 11.38 3.27
N ASP A 239 18.70 11.43 2.47
CA ASP A 239 18.75 12.29 1.30
C ASP A 239 17.75 11.81 0.23
N LYS A 240 17.62 10.49 0.06
CA LYS A 240 16.62 9.90 -0.83
C LYS A 240 15.19 10.11 -0.30
N ILE A 241 14.98 10.01 1.01
CA ILE A 241 13.67 10.29 1.63
C ILE A 241 13.28 11.75 1.39
N ALA A 242 14.20 12.68 1.63
CA ALA A 242 13.96 14.11 1.41
C ALA A 242 13.68 14.40 -0.06
N ALA A 243 14.48 13.87 -0.98
CA ALA A 243 14.27 14.02 -2.41
C ALA A 243 12.91 13.45 -2.86
N PHE A 244 12.49 12.29 -2.31
CA PHE A 244 11.18 11.71 -2.63
C PHE A 244 10.02 12.62 -2.17
N ALA A 245 10.06 13.07 -0.92
CA ALA A 245 9.04 13.97 -0.38
C ALA A 245 8.96 15.30 -1.17
N GLU A 246 10.09 15.89 -1.51
CA GLU A 246 10.18 17.12 -2.31
C GLU A 246 9.59 16.92 -3.71
N ARG A 247 9.87 15.79 -4.39
CA ARG A 247 9.31 15.49 -5.72
C ARG A 247 7.79 15.38 -5.71
N VAL A 248 7.21 14.82 -4.64
CA VAL A 248 5.75 14.78 -4.47
C VAL A 248 5.18 16.16 -4.19
N ASP A 249 5.90 17.02 -3.47
CA ASP A 249 5.48 18.39 -3.20
C ASP A 249 5.46 19.29 -4.44
N GLN A 250 6.33 19.01 -5.40
CA GLN A 250 6.47 19.78 -6.64
C GLN A 250 5.54 19.32 -7.77
N SER A 251 4.77 18.24 -7.58
CA SER A 251 3.93 17.61 -8.61
C SER A 251 2.53 18.23 -8.76
#